data_6e9e4f932175f56bbc35f3a197a5f506
#
_entry.id   6e9e4f932175f56bbc35f3a197a5f506
#
_cell.length_a   1.000
_cell.length_b   1.000
_cell.length_c   1.000
_cell.angle_alpha   90.00
_cell.angle_beta   90.00
_cell.angle_gamma   90.00
#
_symmetry.space_group_name_H-M   'P 1'
#
loop_
_entity.id
_entity.type
_entity.pdbx_description
1 polymer ?
#
loop_
_entity_poly.entity_id
_entity_poly.type
_entity_poly.pdbx_seq_one_letter_code
_entity_poly.pdbx_strand_id
1 'polypeptide(L)'
;VGAYRKAGADMIFIHSRTPEEIRTIGERLPAPLMIFAPPDGFATFEMSRADLFGLGYRLAASSGSAFAAQHKATRQSYEAFFNDTENPYFEPGEVQKEMKQAHKSARLDRFLDIEKRTMDYD
;
A
#
# COMPACT_ATOMS: atom_id res chain seq x y z
N VAL A 1 10.91 19.37 14.96
CA VAL A 1 9.77 18.52 15.36
C VAL A 1 8.90 19.23 16.39
N GLY A 2 9.45 19.80 17.48
CA GLY A 2 8.65 20.47 18.50
C GLY A 2 7.76 21.60 17.97
N ALA A 3 8.20 22.37 16.98
CA ALA A 3 7.40 23.42 16.35
C ALA A 3 6.15 22.86 15.62
N TYR A 4 6.29 21.74 14.91
CA TYR A 4 5.15 21.10 14.23
C TYR A 4 4.11 20.57 15.21
N ARG A 5 4.53 19.99 16.34
CA ARG A 5 3.61 19.57 17.41
C ARG A 5 2.88 20.76 18.02
N LYS A 6 3.58 21.85 18.30
CA LYS A 6 2.97 23.08 18.80
C LYS A 6 1.99 23.72 17.80
N ALA A 7 2.24 23.52 16.50
CA ALA A 7 1.36 23.96 15.42
C ALA A 7 0.16 23.02 15.16
N GLY A 8 0.00 21.92 15.94
CA GLY A 8 -1.15 21.05 15.86
C GLY A 8 -0.94 19.76 15.06
N ALA A 9 0.30 19.36 14.75
CA ALA A 9 0.54 18.08 14.07
C ALA A 9 0.28 16.89 15.02
N ASP A 10 -0.67 16.02 14.67
CA ASP A 10 -1.01 14.82 15.44
C ASP A 10 0.01 13.68 15.30
N MET A 11 0.77 13.66 14.21
CA MET A 11 1.77 12.64 13.91
C MET A 11 2.96 13.28 13.20
N ILE A 12 4.15 12.72 13.42
CA ILE A 12 5.38 13.18 12.79
C ILE A 12 5.93 12.10 11.89
N PHE A 13 6.21 12.47 10.65
CA PHE A 13 6.96 11.69 9.70
C PHE A 13 8.36 12.27 9.51
N ILE A 14 9.38 11.41 9.63
CA ILE A 14 10.75 11.73 9.24
C ILE A 14 11.23 10.61 8.35
N HIS A 15 11.74 10.96 7.18
CA HIS A 15 12.29 9.96 6.27
C HIS A 15 13.58 9.38 6.87
N SER A 16 13.58 8.09 7.10
CA SER A 16 14.72 7.31 7.61
C SER A 16 15.11 6.26 6.60
N ARG A 17 16.40 6.02 6.47
CA ARG A 17 16.97 5.11 5.48
C ARG A 17 17.66 3.90 6.10
N THR A 18 18.01 4.00 7.38
CA THR A 18 18.74 2.95 8.10
C THR A 18 18.04 2.57 9.40
N PRO A 19 18.25 1.34 9.90
CA PRO A 19 17.75 0.92 11.21
C PRO A 19 18.18 1.83 12.35
N GLU A 20 19.42 2.35 12.32
CA GLU A 20 19.98 3.25 13.33
C GLU A 20 19.25 4.59 13.35
N GLU A 21 18.92 5.13 12.19
CA GLU A 21 18.13 6.36 12.08
C GLU A 21 16.72 6.15 12.65
N ILE A 22 16.09 5.01 12.36
CA ILE A 22 14.77 4.66 12.88
C ILE A 22 14.79 4.61 14.41
N ARG A 23 15.79 3.95 15.01
CA ARG A 23 15.97 3.88 16.46
C ARG A 23 16.19 5.26 17.05
N THR A 24 17.13 6.03 16.48
CA THR A 24 17.45 7.38 16.94
C THR A 24 16.24 8.31 16.92
N ILE A 25 15.43 8.23 15.86
CA ILE A 25 14.19 9.01 15.74
C ILE A 25 13.20 8.60 16.83
N GLY A 26 12.96 7.29 16.99
CA GLY A 26 12.02 6.77 17.98
C GLY A 26 12.41 7.08 19.42
N GLU A 27 13.71 7.06 19.73
CA GLU A 27 14.24 7.38 21.06
C GLU A 27 14.17 8.89 21.39
N ARG A 28 14.33 9.73 20.37
CA ARG A 28 14.44 11.20 20.55
C ARG A 28 13.15 11.96 20.35
N LEU A 29 12.17 11.38 19.68
CA LEU A 29 10.97 12.10 19.32
C LEU A 29 9.72 11.52 19.98
N PRO A 30 8.78 12.37 20.39
CA PRO A 30 7.55 11.91 21.01
C PRO A 30 6.65 11.21 19.97
N ALA A 31 6.05 10.09 20.38
CA ALA A 31 5.00 9.42 19.63
C ALA A 31 3.74 10.31 19.47
N PRO A 32 2.87 10.05 18.50
CA PRO A 32 2.97 8.99 17.48
C PRO A 32 3.86 9.38 16.30
N LEU A 33 4.60 8.40 15.79
CA LEU A 33 5.47 8.54 14.62
C LEU A 33 4.93 7.74 13.44
N MET A 34 5.24 8.21 12.24
CA MET A 34 4.97 7.51 10.98
C MET A 34 6.28 7.12 10.30
N ILE A 35 6.28 5.98 9.62
CA ILE A 35 7.42 5.50 8.82
C ILE A 35 6.94 5.03 7.45
N PHE A 36 7.75 5.20 6.42
CA PHE A 36 7.58 4.44 5.17
C PHE A 36 8.26 3.09 5.30
N ALA A 37 7.52 2.04 4.93
CA ALA A 37 8.10 0.72 4.78
C ALA A 37 9.13 0.74 3.64
N PRO A 38 10.28 0.07 3.81
CA PRO A 38 11.20 -0.17 2.71
C PRO A 38 10.47 -0.91 1.58
N PRO A 39 10.92 -0.77 0.32
CA PRO A 39 10.30 -1.48 -0.80
C PRO A 39 10.19 -3.00 -0.58
N ASP A 40 11.20 -3.60 0.04
CA ASP A 40 11.29 -5.04 0.33
C ASP A 40 10.72 -5.43 1.71
N GLY A 41 10.08 -4.48 2.39
CA GLY A 41 9.46 -4.69 3.70
C GLY A 41 10.40 -4.50 4.90
N PHE A 42 9.85 -4.48 6.11
CA PHE A 42 10.61 -4.23 7.34
C PHE A 42 11.58 -5.34 7.73
N ALA A 43 11.43 -6.56 7.18
CA ALA A 43 12.38 -7.64 7.41
C ALA A 43 13.80 -7.29 6.97
N THR A 44 13.95 -6.39 5.98
CA THR A 44 15.25 -5.90 5.50
C THR A 44 15.96 -4.98 6.51
N PHE A 45 15.23 -4.47 7.48
CA PHE A 45 15.76 -3.60 8.54
C PHE A 45 16.05 -4.32 9.85
N GLU A 46 15.93 -5.65 9.88
CA GLU A 46 16.12 -6.45 11.11
C GLU A 46 15.31 -5.92 12.31
N MET A 47 14.12 -5.35 12.02
CA MET A 47 13.21 -4.78 13.01
C MET A 47 11.81 -5.38 12.86
N SER A 48 11.28 -5.86 13.97
CA SER A 48 9.90 -6.33 14.02
C SER A 48 8.89 -5.18 14.13
N ARG A 49 7.62 -5.48 13.89
CA ARG A 49 6.54 -4.53 14.17
C ARG A 49 6.46 -4.15 15.65
N ALA A 50 6.80 -5.08 16.55
CA ALA A 50 6.82 -4.83 17.99
C ALA A 50 7.92 -3.83 18.36
N ASP A 51 9.11 -3.95 17.75
CA ASP A 51 10.20 -2.99 17.95
C ASP A 51 9.81 -1.59 17.51
N LEU A 52 9.22 -1.47 16.32
CA LEU A 52 8.72 -0.19 15.80
C LEU A 52 7.63 0.40 16.72
N PHE A 53 6.71 -0.43 17.19
CA PHE A 53 5.68 0.02 18.13
C PHE A 53 6.29 0.50 19.46
N GLY A 54 7.28 -0.20 19.99
CA GLY A 54 8.04 0.20 21.18
C GLY A 54 8.74 1.55 21.03
N LEU A 55 9.24 1.84 19.82
CA LEU A 55 9.85 3.12 19.45
C LEU A 55 8.85 4.26 19.17
N GLY A 56 7.56 4.02 19.31
CA GLY A 56 6.54 5.07 19.13
C GLY A 56 5.99 5.19 17.70
N TYR A 57 6.37 4.32 16.77
CA TYR A 57 5.76 4.27 15.44
C TYR A 57 4.36 3.66 15.52
N ARG A 58 3.36 4.35 14.94
CA ARG A 58 1.95 3.95 14.96
C ARG A 58 1.36 3.78 13.57
N LEU A 59 2.01 4.31 12.55
CA LEU A 59 1.60 4.21 11.16
C LEU A 59 2.80 3.81 10.30
N ALA A 60 2.62 2.80 9.48
CA ALA A 60 3.55 2.43 8.43
C ALA A 60 2.86 2.49 7.07
N ALA A 61 3.40 3.25 6.14
CA ALA A 61 2.90 3.32 4.78
C ALA A 61 3.84 2.56 3.83
N SER A 62 3.27 1.73 2.97
CA SER A 62 4.02 1.09 1.88
C SER A 62 3.94 1.99 0.65
N SER A 63 5.10 2.44 0.16
CA SER A 63 5.15 3.46 -0.89
C SER A 63 5.43 2.93 -2.29
N GLY A 64 5.89 1.70 -2.46
CA GLY A 64 6.40 1.28 -3.77
C GLY A 64 6.12 -0.15 -4.18
N SER A 65 6.12 -1.12 -3.26
CA SER A 65 6.05 -2.55 -3.60
C SER A 65 4.76 -2.93 -4.34
N ALA A 66 3.61 -2.42 -3.89
CA ALA A 66 2.33 -2.68 -4.54
C ALA A 66 2.27 -2.08 -5.95
N PHE A 67 2.75 -0.85 -6.12
CA PHE A 67 2.84 -0.20 -7.43
C PHE A 67 3.79 -0.96 -8.37
N ALA A 68 4.98 -1.35 -7.89
CA ALA A 68 5.94 -2.12 -8.67
C ALA A 68 5.38 -3.49 -9.09
N ALA A 69 4.67 -4.18 -8.19
CA ALA A 69 4.00 -5.44 -8.48
C ALA A 69 2.91 -5.27 -9.55
N GLN A 70 2.06 -4.23 -9.43
CA GLN A 70 1.04 -3.90 -10.42
C GLN A 70 1.65 -3.60 -11.79
N HIS A 71 2.69 -2.76 -11.84
CA HIS A 71 3.39 -2.41 -13.07
C HIS A 71 3.99 -3.66 -13.74
N LYS A 72 4.69 -4.51 -12.95
CA LYS A 72 5.26 -5.76 -13.44
C LYS A 72 4.17 -6.68 -14.01
N ALA A 73 3.10 -6.92 -13.27
CA ALA A 73 2.02 -7.78 -13.69
C ALA A 73 1.34 -7.28 -14.98
N THR A 74 1.05 -5.98 -15.04
CA THR A 74 0.45 -5.35 -16.23
C THR A 74 1.36 -5.50 -17.44
N ARG A 75 2.64 -5.15 -17.32
CA ARG A 75 3.61 -5.27 -18.40
C ARG A 75 3.72 -6.72 -18.92
N GLN A 76 3.91 -7.68 -18.02
CA GLN A 76 4.06 -9.08 -18.42
C GLN A 76 2.77 -9.69 -19.00
N SER A 77 1.60 -9.23 -18.55
CA SER A 77 0.33 -9.65 -19.15
C SER A 77 0.17 -9.14 -20.58
N TYR A 78 0.57 -7.89 -20.86
CA TYR A 78 0.57 -7.38 -22.23
C TYR A 78 1.64 -8.03 -23.11
N GLU A 79 2.84 -8.28 -22.58
CA GLU A 79 3.89 -9.03 -23.30
C GLU A 79 3.38 -10.44 -23.71
N ALA A 80 2.71 -11.13 -22.81
CA ALA A 80 2.10 -12.43 -23.09
C ALA A 80 1.02 -12.33 -24.19
N PHE A 81 0.14 -11.33 -24.10
CA PHE A 81 -0.91 -11.09 -25.09
C PHE A 81 -0.33 -10.81 -26.50
N PHE A 82 0.67 -9.93 -26.61
CA PHE A 82 1.28 -9.59 -27.90
C PHE A 82 2.14 -10.71 -28.50
N ASN A 83 2.62 -11.64 -27.69
CA ASN A 83 3.43 -12.77 -28.13
C ASN A 83 2.63 -14.09 -28.26
N ASP A 84 1.29 -14.03 -28.12
CA ASP A 84 0.40 -15.18 -28.14
C ASP A 84 0.83 -16.29 -27.17
N THR A 85 1.30 -15.90 -25.97
CA THR A 85 1.69 -16.82 -24.89
C THR A 85 0.72 -16.76 -23.73
N GLU A 86 0.77 -17.77 -22.86
CA GLU A 86 -0.06 -17.81 -21.65
C GLU A 86 0.27 -16.66 -20.70
N ASN A 87 -0.76 -16.11 -20.05
CA ASN A 87 -0.56 -15.09 -19.03
C ASN A 87 0.11 -15.70 -17.79
N PRO A 88 1.28 -15.18 -17.34
CA PRO A 88 2.05 -15.78 -16.25
C PRO A 88 1.39 -15.69 -14.87
N TYR A 89 0.26 -15.01 -14.75
CA TYR A 89 -0.40 -14.74 -13.47
C TYR A 89 -1.71 -15.50 -13.26
N PHE A 90 -2.25 -16.15 -14.31
CA PHE A 90 -3.57 -16.77 -14.24
C PHE A 90 -3.59 -18.12 -14.91
N GLU A 91 -4.12 -19.10 -14.19
CA GLU A 91 -4.58 -20.34 -14.77
C GLU A 91 -5.87 -20.13 -15.58
N PRO A 92 -6.22 -21.04 -16.53
CA PRO A 92 -7.46 -20.95 -17.26
C PRO A 92 -8.70 -20.80 -16.37
N GLY A 93 -9.46 -19.74 -16.57
CA GLY A 93 -10.67 -19.42 -15.79
C GLY A 93 -10.44 -18.61 -14.50
N GLU A 94 -9.21 -18.32 -14.11
CA GLU A 94 -8.93 -17.49 -12.93
C GLU A 94 -9.19 -16.02 -13.15
N VAL A 95 -9.04 -15.52 -14.37
CA VAL A 95 -9.30 -14.11 -14.71
C VAL A 95 -10.69 -13.67 -14.27
N GLN A 96 -11.73 -14.49 -14.54
CA GLN A 96 -13.10 -14.16 -14.18
C GLN A 96 -13.31 -14.13 -12.65
N LYS A 97 -12.60 -14.99 -11.91
CA LYS A 97 -12.66 -15.00 -10.44
C LYS A 97 -12.03 -13.73 -9.88
N GLU A 98 -10.86 -13.35 -10.41
CA GLU A 98 -10.16 -12.13 -9.98
C GLU A 98 -10.93 -10.87 -10.33
N MET A 99 -11.53 -10.80 -11.53
CA MET A 99 -12.40 -9.68 -11.90
C MET A 99 -13.60 -9.55 -10.95
N LYS A 100 -14.23 -10.65 -10.57
CA LYS A 100 -15.32 -10.62 -9.58
C LYS A 100 -14.83 -10.11 -8.22
N GLN A 101 -13.63 -10.53 -7.81
CA GLN A 101 -13.05 -10.06 -6.55
C GLN A 101 -12.70 -8.56 -6.61
N ALA A 102 -12.16 -8.09 -7.74
CA ALA A 102 -11.88 -6.67 -7.97
C ALA A 102 -13.17 -5.83 -7.92
N HIS A 103 -14.25 -6.28 -8.60
CA HIS A 103 -15.56 -5.65 -8.54
C HIS A 103 -16.12 -5.57 -7.11
N LYS A 104 -15.99 -6.65 -6.35
CA LYS A 104 -16.39 -6.68 -4.93
C LYS A 104 -15.56 -5.71 -4.09
N SER A 105 -14.25 -5.68 -4.28
CA SER A 105 -13.34 -4.78 -3.56
C SER A 105 -13.62 -3.31 -3.89
N ALA A 106 -13.96 -3.01 -5.14
CA ALA A 106 -14.38 -1.69 -5.60
C ALA A 106 -15.83 -1.33 -5.21
N ARG A 107 -16.58 -2.25 -4.61
CA ARG A 107 -18.02 -2.08 -4.27
C ARG A 107 -18.85 -1.67 -5.48
N LEU A 108 -18.59 -2.29 -6.64
CA LEU A 108 -19.25 -1.96 -7.91
C LEU A 108 -20.76 -2.06 -7.82
N ASP A 109 -21.30 -3.02 -7.08
CA ASP A 109 -22.72 -3.20 -6.80
C ASP A 109 -23.39 -1.92 -6.26
N ARG A 110 -22.71 -1.22 -5.34
CA ARG A 110 -23.19 0.06 -4.81
C ARG A 110 -23.25 1.15 -5.88
N PHE A 111 -22.27 1.22 -6.75
CA PHE A 111 -22.24 2.23 -7.82
C PHE A 111 -23.31 1.94 -8.86
N LEU A 112 -23.52 0.69 -9.24
CA LEU A 112 -24.61 0.27 -10.14
C LEU A 112 -26.00 0.54 -9.55
N ASP A 113 -26.14 0.39 -8.23
CA ASP A 113 -27.40 0.73 -7.56
C ASP A 113 -27.67 2.25 -7.53
N ILE A 114 -26.63 3.07 -7.38
CA ILE A 114 -26.74 4.53 -7.51
C ILE A 114 -27.12 4.89 -8.95
N GLU A 115 -26.45 4.34 -9.94
CA GLU A 115 -26.72 4.55 -11.35
C GLU A 115 -28.20 4.27 -11.69
N LYS A 116 -28.72 3.09 -11.32
CA LYS A 116 -30.13 2.71 -11.53
C LYS A 116 -31.14 3.66 -10.92
N ARG A 117 -30.77 4.36 -9.84
CA ARG A 117 -31.66 5.31 -9.14
C ARG A 117 -31.55 6.73 -9.65
N THR A 118 -30.48 7.06 -10.38
CA THR A 118 -30.15 8.44 -10.77
C THR A 118 -30.16 8.66 -12.28
N MET A 119 -30.16 7.61 -13.08
CA MET A 119 -30.22 7.70 -14.53
C MET A 119 -31.57 7.20 -15.02
N ASP A 120 -32.31 8.07 -15.73
CA ASP A 120 -33.50 7.68 -16.49
C ASP A 120 -33.01 6.99 -17.77
N TYR A 121 -33.22 5.68 -17.85
CA TYR A 121 -33.05 4.94 -19.11
C TYR A 121 -34.36 5.04 -19.88
N ASP A 122 -34.47 6.00 -20.82
CA ASP A 122 -35.50 6.02 -21.86
C ASP A 122 -35.25 4.90 -22.90
#